data_960150702e8ac292292f912c2806a47d
#
_entry.id   960150702e8ac292292f912c2806a47d
#
_cell.length_a   1.000
_cell.length_b   1.000
_cell.length_c   1.000
_cell.angle_alpha   90.00
_cell.angle_beta   90.00
_cell.angle_gamma   90.00
#
_symmetry.space_group_name_H-M   'P 1'
#
loop_
_entity.id
_entity.type
_entity.pdbx_description
1 polymer ?
#
loop_
_entity_poly.entity_id
_entity_poly.type
_entity_poly.pdbx_seq_one_letter_code
_entity_poly.pdbx_strand_id
1 'polypeptide(L)'
;MKKRRMLLMCLLLVVVANVAVSSILRSQAEERQVAPEFPLKVSNISPAMEDGELTYALVSDTPFEGTLNRVFYSGSPDATVMQFFDESLLATDAEFLITNEGAATYEISDDNKKITLTIKDGVKWSDGEPVKASDLLYTYQLLGHPDYVGTRYTFMVSNVEGMPAYHNGETKEISGISVSEDDKTIAITFTEATPSMLSGIWTVPTPRHHIGDVMTGEVSIEDIMSSDKIRKNPIGFGPYKITKIVPGESVLYERNESYWRGRPALQSIVLKVVSSASILEVLKKGEADIASIPADQYENAKAIDNIEILADVDTSYTYIGFKLGKWDARTGENRLDPNAKLADKRVRQAMWHAMDTKTIGEVLYHGLRFPATSLILPTFKNFHDASVKGRPYNPEKAKALLDEAGFVDVDGDGYREDSEGNPLVLHFASMSGGEMAEPIAQYYIQNWADVGLNVKLVDGRLHEFNSFYDRVQADDPKIDLFQAAWGTGTDPDPAGLYGRQAAFNYSRYTSAKNDELLAAGTSEKAFDINYRRDIYNEWQQLMWEDVPIAPTDYRYSLIGVNKRVVNFSIDPASDYSLPWAWGVAE
;
A
#
# COMPACT_ATOMS: atom_id res chain seq x y z
N MET A 1 -45.26 17.36 -25.64
CA MET A 1 -44.96 16.11 -26.40
C MET A 1 -43.61 16.13 -27.11
N LYS A 2 -43.20 17.15 -27.88
CA LYS A 2 -41.87 17.16 -28.55
C LYS A 2 -40.66 17.12 -27.61
N LYS A 3 -40.68 17.85 -26.48
CA LYS A 3 -39.56 17.82 -25.49
C LYS A 3 -39.38 16.47 -24.78
N ARG A 4 -40.49 15.77 -24.46
CA ARG A 4 -40.43 14.42 -23.86
C ARG A 4 -39.88 13.37 -24.85
N ARG A 5 -40.24 13.49 -26.15
CA ARG A 5 -39.68 12.57 -27.18
C ARG A 5 -38.19 12.82 -27.43
N MET A 6 -37.73 14.07 -27.35
CA MET A 6 -36.31 14.40 -27.50
C MET A 6 -35.47 13.94 -26.29
N LEU A 7 -36.02 14.03 -25.06
CA LEU A 7 -35.37 13.51 -23.87
C LEU A 7 -35.26 11.97 -23.88
N LEU A 8 -36.34 11.29 -24.30
CA LEU A 8 -36.30 9.83 -24.48
C LEU A 8 -35.32 9.39 -25.58
N MET A 9 -35.20 10.15 -26.67
CA MET A 9 -34.26 9.87 -27.73
C MET A 9 -32.80 10.09 -27.32
N CYS A 10 -32.52 11.12 -26.49
CA CYS A 10 -31.21 11.34 -25.91
C CYS A 10 -30.86 10.27 -24.87
N LEU A 11 -31.80 9.85 -24.01
CA LEU A 11 -31.59 8.70 -23.10
C LEU A 11 -31.33 7.37 -23.86
N LEU A 12 -32.10 7.10 -24.91
CA LEU A 12 -31.90 5.92 -25.74
C LEU A 12 -30.52 5.94 -26.43
N LEU A 13 -30.07 7.09 -26.90
CA LEU A 13 -28.74 7.23 -27.53
C LEU A 13 -27.60 7.03 -26.52
N VAL A 14 -27.74 7.49 -25.30
CA VAL A 14 -26.76 7.29 -24.22
C VAL A 14 -26.72 5.82 -23.79
N VAL A 15 -27.87 5.17 -23.65
CA VAL A 15 -27.97 3.73 -23.34
C VAL A 15 -27.37 2.88 -24.46
N VAL A 16 -27.68 3.18 -25.73
CA VAL A 16 -27.14 2.46 -26.89
C VAL A 16 -25.62 2.67 -27.01
N ALA A 17 -25.11 3.88 -26.73
CA ALA A 17 -23.67 4.14 -26.74
C ALA A 17 -22.95 3.36 -25.62
N ASN A 18 -23.51 3.31 -24.42
CA ASN A 18 -22.92 2.56 -23.31
C ASN A 18 -22.96 1.04 -23.51
N VAL A 19 -24.06 0.50 -24.06
CA VAL A 19 -24.14 -0.92 -24.44
C VAL A 19 -23.15 -1.27 -25.55
N ALA A 20 -22.95 -0.37 -26.51
CA ALA A 20 -21.97 -0.57 -27.59
C ALA A 20 -20.53 -0.55 -27.04
N VAL A 21 -20.20 0.36 -26.12
CA VAL A 21 -18.88 0.41 -25.48
C VAL A 21 -18.63 -0.86 -24.66
N SER A 22 -19.60 -1.30 -23.85
CA SER A 22 -19.48 -2.55 -23.08
C SER A 22 -19.31 -3.79 -23.95
N SER A 23 -20.03 -3.87 -25.08
CA SER A 23 -19.92 -5.00 -26.02
C SER A 23 -18.60 -4.98 -26.80
N ILE A 24 -18.09 -3.80 -27.16
CA ILE A 24 -16.77 -3.65 -27.82
C ILE A 24 -15.66 -4.06 -26.86
N LEU A 25 -15.71 -3.62 -25.60
CA LEU A 25 -14.73 -4.00 -24.57
C LEU A 25 -14.72 -5.52 -24.37
N ARG A 26 -15.88 -6.17 -24.30
CA ARG A 26 -15.99 -7.63 -24.15
C ARG A 26 -15.48 -8.40 -25.38
N SER A 27 -15.77 -7.94 -26.59
CA SER A 27 -15.27 -8.62 -27.81
C SER A 27 -13.75 -8.51 -27.97
N GLN A 28 -13.14 -7.44 -27.43
CA GLN A 28 -11.68 -7.28 -27.42
C GLN A 28 -10.99 -8.14 -26.35
N ALA A 29 -11.67 -8.45 -25.24
CA ALA A 29 -11.14 -9.31 -24.17
C ALA A 29 -11.02 -10.79 -24.59
N GLU A 30 -11.89 -11.27 -25.50
CA GLU A 30 -11.87 -12.65 -26.00
C GLU A 30 -10.67 -12.95 -26.92
N GLU A 31 -10.02 -11.93 -27.49
CA GLU A 31 -8.89 -12.06 -28.43
C GLU A 31 -7.50 -11.91 -27.78
N ARG A 32 -7.38 -11.57 -26.48
CA ARG A 32 -6.09 -11.26 -25.85
C ARG A 32 -5.48 -12.42 -25.06
N GLN A 33 -4.18 -12.58 -25.26
CA GLN A 33 -3.32 -13.63 -24.72
C GLN A 33 -2.77 -13.31 -23.32
N VAL A 34 -2.16 -14.33 -22.69
CA VAL A 34 -1.43 -14.36 -21.41
C VAL A 34 -0.51 -13.15 -21.21
N ALA A 35 -0.38 -12.67 -19.97
CA ALA A 35 0.54 -11.59 -19.62
C ALA A 35 1.97 -11.87 -20.12
N PRO A 36 2.66 -10.86 -20.65
CA PRO A 36 4.03 -11.05 -21.16
C PRO A 36 5.01 -11.38 -20.04
N GLU A 37 6.03 -12.20 -20.33
CA GLU A 37 7.17 -12.38 -19.45
C GLU A 37 8.08 -11.14 -19.54
N PHE A 38 8.50 -10.63 -18.39
CA PHE A 38 9.33 -9.45 -18.28
C PHE A 38 10.68 -9.79 -17.65
N PRO A 39 11.77 -9.08 -18.06
CA PRO A 39 13.03 -9.13 -17.32
C PRO A 39 12.87 -8.46 -15.93
N LEU A 40 13.62 -8.97 -14.94
CA LEU A 40 13.68 -8.42 -13.58
C LEU A 40 14.90 -7.48 -13.40
N LYS A 41 15.82 -7.46 -14.36
CA LYS A 41 17.04 -6.63 -14.33
C LYS A 41 17.37 -6.06 -15.69
N VAL A 42 18.08 -4.95 -15.71
CA VAL A 42 18.57 -4.33 -16.94
C VAL A 42 19.56 -5.23 -17.68
N SER A 43 19.54 -5.16 -19.01
CA SER A 43 20.45 -5.92 -19.87
C SER A 43 21.84 -5.29 -20.00
N ASN A 44 22.00 -3.99 -19.68
CA ASN A 44 23.27 -3.27 -19.79
C ASN A 44 24.24 -3.74 -18.69
N ILE A 45 25.34 -4.38 -19.10
CA ILE A 45 26.44 -4.85 -18.26
C ILE A 45 27.72 -4.01 -18.38
N SER A 46 27.65 -2.85 -19.01
CA SER A 46 28.78 -1.93 -19.12
C SER A 46 29.26 -1.48 -17.72
N PRO A 47 30.54 -1.16 -17.56
CA PRO A 47 31.00 -0.55 -16.32
C PRO A 47 30.24 0.74 -16.02
N ALA A 48 29.89 0.93 -14.75
CA ALA A 48 29.36 2.22 -14.32
C ALA A 48 30.42 3.32 -14.48
N MET A 49 30.03 4.47 -15.00
CA MET A 49 30.90 5.63 -15.02
C MET A 49 31.15 6.15 -13.60
N GLU A 50 32.34 6.66 -13.36
CA GLU A 50 32.66 7.30 -12.09
C GLU A 50 31.85 8.61 -11.96
N ASP A 51 31.31 8.86 -10.76
CA ASP A 51 30.52 10.05 -10.43
C ASP A 51 29.31 10.30 -11.36
N GLY A 52 28.65 9.22 -11.80
CA GLY A 52 27.43 9.30 -12.60
C GLY A 52 26.29 9.99 -11.87
N GLU A 53 25.39 10.60 -12.64
CA GLU A 53 24.16 11.23 -12.16
C GLU A 53 22.93 10.52 -12.73
N LEU A 54 21.91 10.29 -11.90
CA LEU A 54 20.70 9.61 -12.27
C LEU A 54 19.47 10.48 -11.97
N THR A 55 18.51 10.51 -12.89
CA THR A 55 17.21 11.13 -12.66
C THR A 55 16.14 10.03 -12.44
N TYR A 56 15.53 10.04 -11.27
CA TYR A 56 14.40 9.17 -10.93
C TYR A 56 13.09 9.95 -11.02
N ALA A 57 12.13 9.51 -11.81
CA ALA A 57 10.80 10.11 -11.86
C ALA A 57 9.87 9.44 -10.85
N LEU A 58 9.43 10.19 -9.85
CA LEU A 58 8.29 9.85 -9.02
C LEU A 58 7.02 10.15 -9.83
N VAL A 59 6.42 9.11 -10.39
CA VAL A 59 5.19 9.25 -11.20
C VAL A 59 4.01 9.37 -10.26
N SER A 60 3.52 10.59 -10.14
CA SER A 60 2.38 10.93 -9.27
C SER A 60 1.66 12.16 -9.79
N ASP A 61 0.33 12.10 -9.80
CA ASP A 61 -0.53 13.25 -10.11
C ASP A 61 -0.82 14.10 -8.87
N THR A 62 -0.30 13.68 -7.71
CA THR A 62 -0.34 14.38 -6.44
C THR A 62 1.09 14.61 -5.95
N PRO A 63 1.44 15.79 -5.45
CA PRO A 63 2.75 16.03 -4.85
C PRO A 63 2.95 15.18 -3.59
N PHE A 64 4.22 14.89 -3.25
CA PHE A 64 4.53 14.32 -1.94
C PHE A 64 4.26 15.36 -0.84
N GLU A 65 3.82 14.91 0.34
CA GLU A 65 3.46 15.79 1.46
C GLU A 65 4.69 16.38 2.17
N GLY A 66 5.82 15.69 2.07
CA GLY A 66 7.06 16.05 2.74
C GLY A 66 7.11 15.65 4.20
N THR A 67 6.33 14.64 4.62
CA THR A 67 6.48 14.02 5.94
C THR A 67 7.54 12.92 5.85
N LEU A 68 8.81 13.32 5.81
CA LEU A 68 9.94 12.44 5.48
C LEU A 68 10.53 11.77 6.74
N ASN A 69 9.69 11.04 7.46
CA ASN A 69 10.05 10.23 8.60
C ASN A 69 9.20 8.95 8.64
N ARG A 70 9.84 7.79 8.84
CA ARG A 70 9.19 6.48 8.81
C ARG A 70 8.08 6.31 9.84
N VAL A 71 8.16 6.98 10.98
CA VAL A 71 7.14 6.91 12.04
C VAL A 71 5.86 7.65 11.65
N PHE A 72 5.97 8.76 10.91
CA PHE A 72 4.88 9.72 10.73
C PHE A 72 4.28 9.79 9.32
N TYR A 73 5.00 9.34 8.27
CA TYR A 73 4.48 9.42 6.90
C TYR A 73 3.23 8.54 6.71
N SER A 74 2.36 8.91 5.77
CA SER A 74 1.16 8.16 5.41
C SER A 74 1.11 7.77 3.93
N GLY A 75 1.61 8.61 3.03
CA GLY A 75 1.51 8.45 1.59
C GLY A 75 2.67 7.72 0.92
N SER A 76 2.40 6.92 -0.13
CA SER A 76 3.42 6.25 -0.92
C SER A 76 4.41 7.20 -1.62
N PRO A 77 4.05 8.44 -2.03
CA PRO A 77 5.01 9.40 -2.58
C PRO A 77 6.14 9.73 -1.59
N ASP A 78 5.81 9.94 -0.30
CA ASP A 78 6.81 10.19 0.74
C ASP A 78 7.70 8.97 0.99
N ALA A 79 7.13 7.76 0.94
CA ALA A 79 7.91 6.51 1.03
C ALA A 79 8.95 6.40 -0.09
N THR A 80 8.58 6.79 -1.32
CA THR A 80 9.47 6.80 -2.48
C THR A 80 10.60 7.84 -2.31
N VAL A 81 10.32 8.99 -1.72
CA VAL A 81 11.38 9.97 -1.40
C VAL A 81 12.34 9.39 -0.36
N MET A 82 11.86 8.70 0.66
CA MET A 82 12.69 8.18 1.75
C MET A 82 13.61 7.02 1.34
N GLN A 83 13.29 6.25 0.29
CA GLN A 83 14.06 5.05 -0.09
C GLN A 83 15.53 5.30 -0.44
N PHE A 84 15.91 6.54 -0.76
CA PHE A 84 17.28 6.87 -1.14
C PHE A 84 18.16 7.30 0.02
N PHE A 85 17.58 7.87 1.08
CA PHE A 85 18.37 8.40 2.19
C PHE A 85 18.21 7.63 3.51
N ASP A 86 17.19 6.77 3.61
CA ASP A 86 16.87 6.06 4.85
C ASP A 86 16.61 4.58 4.57
N GLU A 87 17.04 3.71 5.48
CA GLU A 87 16.90 2.26 5.35
C GLU A 87 16.60 1.57 6.68
N SER A 88 16.39 0.28 6.63
CA SER A 88 16.20 -0.60 7.81
C SER A 88 17.53 -1.11 8.31
N LEU A 89 17.67 -1.34 9.63
CA LEU A 89 18.87 -1.96 10.20
C LEU A 89 19.05 -3.41 9.73
N LEU A 90 17.95 -4.12 9.47
CA LEU A 90 17.99 -5.49 8.93
C LEU A 90 17.58 -5.48 7.45
N ALA A 91 18.25 -6.30 6.66
CA ALA A 91 17.84 -6.62 5.29
C ALA A 91 16.79 -7.75 5.32
N THR A 92 16.13 -7.98 4.18
CA THR A 92 15.22 -9.10 3.96
C THR A 92 15.63 -9.92 2.77
N ASP A 93 15.29 -11.22 2.76
CA ASP A 93 15.47 -12.12 1.63
C ASP A 93 14.28 -12.05 0.64
N ALA A 94 14.27 -12.94 -0.37
CA ALA A 94 13.21 -13.02 -1.38
C ALA A 94 11.85 -13.47 -0.81
N GLU A 95 11.81 -14.10 0.33
CA GLU A 95 10.62 -14.48 1.08
C GLU A 95 10.21 -13.41 2.11
N PHE A 96 10.86 -12.24 2.06
CA PHE A 96 10.67 -11.11 2.97
C PHE A 96 11.03 -11.38 4.44
N LEU A 97 11.84 -12.41 4.71
CA LEU A 97 12.32 -12.69 6.05
C LEU A 97 13.58 -11.87 6.37
N ILE A 98 13.69 -11.39 7.61
CA ILE A 98 14.86 -10.64 8.06
C ILE A 98 16.13 -11.47 7.97
N THR A 99 17.24 -10.82 7.59
CA THR A 99 18.57 -11.42 7.47
C THR A 99 19.62 -10.58 8.17
N ASN A 100 20.80 -11.17 8.37
CA ASN A 100 21.98 -10.51 8.95
C ASN A 100 22.80 -9.69 7.93
N GLU A 101 22.29 -9.51 6.71
CA GLU A 101 22.97 -8.76 5.63
C GLU A 101 22.72 -7.23 5.71
N GLY A 102 21.90 -6.77 6.67
CA GLY A 102 21.64 -5.35 6.93
C GLY A 102 22.77 -4.66 7.71
N ALA A 103 22.50 -3.45 8.18
CA ALA A 103 23.37 -2.63 9.04
C ALA A 103 23.48 -3.18 10.48
N ALA A 104 22.66 -4.14 10.84
CA ALA A 104 22.73 -4.89 12.10
C ALA A 104 22.67 -6.38 11.85
N THR A 105 23.04 -7.15 12.89
CA THR A 105 22.76 -8.58 13.01
C THR A 105 21.66 -8.80 14.04
N TYR A 106 21.00 -9.95 14.01
CA TYR A 106 20.01 -10.31 15.01
C TYR A 106 20.18 -11.73 15.53
N GLU A 107 19.71 -11.95 16.75
CA GLU A 107 19.56 -13.25 17.40
C GLU A 107 18.17 -13.33 18.04
N ILE A 108 17.57 -14.53 18.03
CA ILE A 108 16.25 -14.78 18.63
C ILE A 108 16.44 -15.77 19.78
N SER A 109 15.77 -15.54 20.90
CA SER A 109 15.78 -16.45 22.05
C SER A 109 15.06 -17.77 21.75
N ASP A 110 15.39 -18.82 22.50
CA ASP A 110 14.83 -20.18 22.32
C ASP A 110 13.29 -20.22 22.49
N ASP A 111 12.72 -19.32 23.25
CA ASP A 111 11.27 -19.17 23.46
C ASP A 111 10.58 -18.29 22.41
N ASN A 112 11.31 -17.81 21.41
CA ASN A 112 10.83 -16.93 20.35
C ASN A 112 10.14 -15.64 20.86
N LYS A 113 10.47 -15.18 22.08
CA LYS A 113 9.89 -13.97 22.67
C LYS A 113 10.82 -12.78 22.68
N LYS A 114 12.08 -12.96 22.39
CA LYS A 114 13.04 -11.88 22.40
C LYS A 114 13.89 -11.88 21.13
N ILE A 115 14.04 -10.72 20.55
CA ILE A 115 15.01 -10.47 19.49
C ILE A 115 16.06 -9.49 20.01
N THR A 116 17.32 -9.79 19.71
CA THR A 116 18.46 -8.94 20.06
C THR A 116 19.11 -8.48 18.77
N LEU A 117 19.20 -7.18 18.53
CA LEU A 117 19.86 -6.59 17.39
C LEU A 117 21.18 -5.96 17.81
N THR A 118 22.25 -6.21 17.05
CA THR A 118 23.57 -5.61 17.26
C THR A 118 23.97 -4.82 16.02
N ILE A 119 24.14 -3.51 16.16
CA ILE A 119 24.50 -2.60 15.07
C ILE A 119 25.96 -2.82 14.71
N LYS A 120 26.25 -2.98 13.42
CA LYS A 120 27.59 -3.17 12.88
C LYS A 120 28.47 -1.94 13.08
N ASP A 121 29.77 -2.13 13.13
CA ASP A 121 30.72 -1.02 13.23
C ASP A 121 30.67 -0.14 11.97
N GLY A 122 30.82 1.15 12.14
CA GLY A 122 30.87 2.12 11.04
C GLY A 122 29.52 2.58 10.49
N VAL A 123 28.40 2.09 11.02
CA VAL A 123 27.06 2.61 10.63
C VAL A 123 26.87 4.00 11.20
N LYS A 124 26.65 4.99 10.32
CA LYS A 124 26.54 6.41 10.67
C LYS A 124 25.37 7.07 9.98
N TRP A 125 24.73 7.99 10.67
CA TRP A 125 23.84 8.97 10.07
C TRP A 125 24.58 9.83 9.02
N SER A 126 23.85 10.44 8.11
CA SER A 126 24.41 11.26 7.03
C SER A 126 25.10 12.56 7.51
N ASP A 127 24.93 12.94 8.77
CA ASP A 127 25.66 14.04 9.45
C ASP A 127 26.95 13.58 10.12
N GLY A 128 27.24 12.27 10.11
CA GLY A 128 28.45 11.68 10.65
C GLY A 128 28.34 11.09 12.06
N GLU A 129 27.24 11.37 12.78
CA GLU A 129 26.98 10.75 14.09
C GLU A 129 26.77 9.24 13.95
N PRO A 130 27.21 8.41 14.91
CA PRO A 130 26.95 6.97 14.86
C PRO A 130 25.45 6.67 15.01
N VAL A 131 24.95 5.68 14.26
CA VAL A 131 23.63 5.10 14.52
C VAL A 131 23.73 4.25 15.79
N LYS A 132 22.83 4.45 16.72
CA LYS A 132 22.85 3.85 18.05
C LYS A 132 21.63 2.97 18.29
N ALA A 133 21.76 2.00 19.19
CA ALA A 133 20.65 1.18 19.65
C ALA A 133 19.55 2.02 20.33
N SER A 134 19.94 3.10 21.02
CA SER A 134 19.00 4.08 21.59
C SER A 134 18.19 4.86 20.55
N ASP A 135 18.66 4.98 19.31
CA ASP A 135 17.88 5.58 18.22
C ASP A 135 16.71 4.65 17.80
N LEU A 136 16.91 3.33 17.84
CA LEU A 136 15.82 2.38 17.61
C LEU A 136 14.87 2.32 18.81
N LEU A 137 15.37 2.35 20.04
CA LEU A 137 14.51 2.52 21.23
C LEU A 137 13.64 3.78 21.08
N TYR A 138 14.22 4.88 20.61
CA TYR A 138 13.49 6.13 20.41
C TYR A 138 12.36 5.99 19.38
N THR A 139 12.56 5.19 18.33
CA THR A 139 11.47 4.85 17.37
C THR A 139 10.30 4.18 18.09
N TYR A 140 10.55 3.19 18.96
CA TYR A 140 9.50 2.54 19.75
C TYR A 140 8.84 3.50 20.74
N GLN A 141 9.60 4.42 21.32
CA GLN A 141 9.06 5.46 22.21
C GLN A 141 8.13 6.42 21.46
N LEU A 142 8.46 6.78 20.21
CA LEU A 142 7.60 7.62 19.38
C LEU A 142 6.33 6.87 18.95
N LEU A 143 6.46 5.63 18.48
CA LEU A 143 5.32 4.80 18.07
C LEU A 143 4.34 4.52 19.21
N GLY A 144 4.88 4.30 20.41
CA GLY A 144 4.10 4.05 21.62
C GLY A 144 3.70 5.30 22.39
N HIS A 145 4.10 6.51 21.98
CA HIS A 145 3.82 7.73 22.75
C HIS A 145 2.30 7.95 22.91
N PRO A 146 1.81 8.40 24.09
CA PRO A 146 0.38 8.66 24.30
C PRO A 146 -0.23 9.65 23.29
N ASP A 147 0.55 10.62 22.82
CA ASP A 147 0.11 11.61 21.83
C ASP A 147 0.34 11.17 20.38
N TYR A 148 0.76 9.92 20.14
CA TYR A 148 0.95 9.42 18.79
C TYR A 148 -0.40 9.23 18.11
N VAL A 149 -0.62 9.96 17.00
CA VAL A 149 -1.86 9.93 16.22
C VAL A 149 -1.71 9.21 14.87
N GLY A 150 -0.54 8.60 14.61
CA GLY A 150 -0.28 7.86 13.38
C GLY A 150 -0.93 6.48 13.34
N THR A 151 -0.76 5.79 12.23
CA THR A 151 -1.39 4.50 11.96
C THR A 151 -0.50 3.28 12.25
N ARG A 152 0.71 3.51 12.81
CA ARG A 152 1.74 2.46 12.93
C ARG A 152 1.88 1.85 14.33
N TYR A 153 1.00 2.21 15.26
CA TYR A 153 0.83 1.49 16.52
C TYR A 153 0.07 0.20 16.24
N THR A 154 0.77 -0.76 15.64
CA THR A 154 0.22 -2.06 15.22
C THR A 154 0.48 -3.14 16.27
N PHE A 155 -0.03 -4.36 16.05
CA PHE A 155 0.22 -5.50 16.93
C PHE A 155 1.71 -5.71 17.22
N MET A 156 2.60 -5.61 16.22
CA MET A 156 4.05 -5.76 16.44
C MET A 156 4.65 -4.72 17.38
N VAL A 157 4.06 -3.54 17.49
CA VAL A 157 4.45 -2.52 18.47
C VAL A 157 3.79 -2.77 19.82
N SER A 158 2.47 -3.00 19.86
CA SER A 158 1.71 -3.20 21.10
C SER A 158 2.06 -4.52 21.82
N ASN A 159 2.56 -5.54 21.08
CA ASN A 159 3.03 -6.80 21.65
C ASN A 159 4.39 -6.70 22.39
N VAL A 160 5.09 -5.58 22.29
CA VAL A 160 6.31 -5.37 23.09
C VAL A 160 5.91 -5.26 24.57
N GLU A 161 6.61 -6.00 25.44
CA GLU A 161 6.33 -6.05 26.86
C GLU A 161 6.38 -4.63 27.48
N GLY A 162 5.31 -4.25 28.21
CA GLY A 162 5.15 -2.92 28.79
C GLY A 162 4.70 -1.81 27.84
N MET A 163 4.64 -2.08 26.53
CA MET A 163 4.22 -1.07 25.55
C MET A 163 2.79 -0.56 25.75
N PRO A 164 1.78 -1.39 26.05
CA PRO A 164 0.42 -0.88 26.31
C PRO A 164 0.35 0.08 27.50
N ALA A 165 1.05 -0.22 28.59
CA ALA A 165 1.10 0.67 29.77
C ALA A 165 1.82 2.00 29.44
N TYR A 166 2.87 1.94 28.63
CA TYR A 166 3.57 3.13 28.12
C TYR A 166 2.64 3.97 27.24
N HIS A 167 1.96 3.35 26.29
CA HIS A 167 1.03 4.03 25.38
C HIS A 167 -0.14 4.71 26.10
N ASN A 168 -0.64 4.10 27.17
CA ASN A 168 -1.69 4.67 28.01
C ASN A 168 -1.17 5.78 28.97
N GLY A 169 0.15 6.06 28.99
CA GLY A 169 0.75 7.04 29.89
C GLY A 169 0.88 6.57 31.35
N GLU A 170 0.71 5.27 31.61
CA GLU A 170 0.80 4.67 32.94
C GLU A 170 2.26 4.51 33.42
N THR A 171 3.19 4.38 32.44
CA THR A 171 4.63 4.30 32.67
C THR A 171 5.38 5.25 31.74
N LYS A 172 6.63 5.56 32.08
CA LYS A 172 7.54 6.37 31.25
C LYS A 172 8.55 5.53 30.47
N GLU A 173 8.60 4.24 30.74
CA GLU A 173 9.57 3.31 30.15
C GLU A 173 8.84 2.12 29.56
N ILE A 174 9.41 1.54 28.52
CA ILE A 174 8.94 0.31 27.85
C ILE A 174 9.77 -0.83 28.45
N SER A 175 9.21 -1.58 29.39
CA SER A 175 9.94 -2.61 30.16
C SER A 175 10.55 -3.71 29.30
N GLY A 176 9.96 -4.01 28.14
CA GLY A 176 10.43 -5.04 27.20
C GLY A 176 11.62 -4.61 26.36
N ILE A 177 12.10 -3.37 26.44
CA ILE A 177 13.23 -2.91 25.63
C ILE A 177 14.40 -2.54 26.52
N SER A 178 15.58 -3.09 26.21
CA SER A 178 16.82 -2.73 26.88
C SER A 178 17.94 -2.46 25.88
N VAL A 179 18.79 -1.49 26.20
CA VAL A 179 19.94 -1.09 25.40
C VAL A 179 21.21 -1.36 26.21
N SER A 180 22.25 -1.86 25.54
CA SER A 180 23.57 -2.11 26.14
C SER A 180 24.28 -0.81 26.56
N GLU A 181 25.22 -0.88 27.50
CA GLU A 181 25.97 0.28 27.98
C GLU A 181 26.79 0.97 26.89
N ASP A 182 27.25 0.23 25.88
CA ASP A 182 27.98 0.75 24.73
C ASP A 182 27.07 1.30 23.60
N ASP A 183 25.76 1.25 23.81
CA ASP A 183 24.70 1.73 22.90
C ASP A 183 24.74 1.08 21.49
N LYS A 184 25.23 -0.18 21.39
CA LYS A 184 25.31 -0.93 20.15
C LYS A 184 24.23 -2.02 20.04
N THR A 185 23.76 -2.53 21.15
CA THR A 185 22.84 -3.68 21.16
C THR A 185 21.52 -3.28 21.81
N ILE A 186 20.41 -3.64 21.15
CA ILE A 186 19.06 -3.50 21.68
C ILE A 186 18.40 -4.87 21.75
N ALA A 187 17.81 -5.19 22.90
CA ALA A 187 16.98 -6.36 23.06
C ALA A 187 15.50 -5.94 23.19
N ILE A 188 14.65 -6.57 22.42
CA ILE A 188 13.21 -6.31 22.39
C ILE A 188 12.50 -7.60 22.79
N THR A 189 11.76 -7.56 23.90
CA THR A 189 10.99 -8.68 24.43
C THR A 189 9.52 -8.48 24.11
N PHE A 190 8.89 -9.51 23.56
CA PHE A 190 7.46 -9.53 23.23
C PHE A 190 6.69 -10.29 24.30
N THR A 191 5.48 -9.85 24.59
CA THR A 191 4.55 -10.52 25.51
C THR A 191 4.19 -11.91 24.96
N GLU A 192 3.92 -12.00 23.67
CA GLU A 192 3.60 -13.24 22.97
C GLU A 192 4.60 -13.50 21.85
N ALA A 193 5.04 -14.76 21.73
CA ALA A 193 5.86 -15.20 20.61
C ALA A 193 5.03 -15.12 19.32
N THR A 194 5.58 -14.50 18.28
CA THR A 194 4.90 -14.34 16.99
C THR A 194 5.86 -14.45 15.82
N PRO A 195 5.54 -15.21 14.76
CA PRO A 195 6.39 -15.29 13.56
C PRO A 195 6.47 -13.96 12.80
N SER A 196 5.58 -13.02 13.02
CA SER A 196 5.64 -11.68 12.43
C SER A 196 6.87 -10.88 12.89
N MET A 197 7.57 -11.31 13.96
CA MET A 197 8.88 -10.75 14.31
C MET A 197 9.94 -10.99 13.23
N LEU A 198 9.76 -12.02 12.37
CA LEU A 198 10.70 -12.35 11.28
C LEU A 198 10.46 -11.54 10.01
N SER A 199 9.34 -10.86 9.87
CA SER A 199 8.95 -10.12 8.65
C SER A 199 8.38 -8.72 8.92
N GLY A 200 7.74 -8.50 10.07
CA GLY A 200 7.03 -7.27 10.40
C GLY A 200 7.63 -6.43 11.53
N ILE A 201 8.81 -6.80 12.05
CA ILE A 201 9.45 -6.04 13.14
C ILE A 201 9.94 -4.66 12.67
N TRP A 202 9.76 -3.65 13.53
CA TRP A 202 10.30 -2.31 13.30
C TRP A 202 11.81 -2.28 13.57
N THR A 203 12.58 -2.01 12.51
CA THR A 203 14.05 -1.96 12.57
C THR A 203 14.62 -0.69 11.92
N VAL A 204 13.79 0.34 11.72
CA VAL A 204 14.23 1.66 11.25
C VAL A 204 14.45 2.56 12.47
N PRO A 205 15.69 2.95 12.77
CA PRO A 205 15.98 3.86 13.87
C PRO A 205 15.56 5.30 13.53
N THR A 206 15.34 6.12 14.53
CA THR A 206 15.01 7.54 14.37
C THR A 206 16.09 8.40 15.01
N PRO A 207 16.68 9.36 14.27
CA PRO A 207 17.81 10.16 14.76
C PRO A 207 17.39 11.17 15.85
N ARG A 208 17.36 10.72 17.10
CA ARG A 208 16.92 11.51 18.25
C ARG A 208 17.69 12.82 18.38
N HIS A 209 19.03 12.79 18.16
CA HIS A 209 19.89 13.98 18.23
C HIS A 209 19.50 15.04 17.21
N HIS A 210 18.91 14.64 16.08
CA HIS A 210 18.50 15.56 15.02
C HIS A 210 17.08 16.09 15.21
N ILE A 211 16.09 15.22 15.46
CA ILE A 211 14.69 15.64 15.49
C ILE A 211 14.25 16.23 16.84
N GLY A 212 15.02 16.01 17.91
CA GLY A 212 14.69 16.41 19.29
C GLY A 212 14.13 15.26 20.11
N ASP A 213 13.91 15.50 21.39
CA ASP A 213 13.59 14.49 22.38
C ASP A 213 12.23 14.74 23.05
N VAL A 214 11.24 13.92 22.70
CA VAL A 214 9.90 13.98 23.33
C VAL A 214 9.92 13.46 24.77
N MET A 215 10.88 12.60 25.14
CA MET A 215 10.96 11.99 26.45
C MET A 215 11.38 12.97 27.55
N THR A 216 12.15 14.00 27.19
CA THR A 216 12.53 15.09 28.08
C THR A 216 11.56 16.27 28.07
N GLY A 217 10.60 16.28 27.11
CA GLY A 217 9.71 17.40 26.87
C GLY A 217 10.40 18.55 26.12
N GLU A 218 11.56 18.32 25.49
CA GLU A 218 12.23 19.28 24.63
C GLU A 218 11.34 19.67 23.45
N VAL A 219 10.68 18.68 22.83
CA VAL A 219 9.73 18.83 21.74
C VAL A 219 8.49 17.96 21.97
N SER A 220 7.37 18.33 21.38
CA SER A 220 6.17 17.49 21.32
C SER A 220 6.14 16.65 20.02
N ILE A 221 5.25 15.68 19.92
CA ILE A 221 4.98 14.94 18.67
C ILE A 221 4.56 15.92 17.56
N GLU A 222 3.71 16.89 17.86
CA GLU A 222 3.25 17.91 16.91
C GLU A 222 4.40 18.80 16.42
N ASP A 223 5.32 19.19 17.33
CA ASP A 223 6.52 19.93 16.96
C ASP A 223 7.39 19.14 15.97
N ILE A 224 7.60 17.84 16.22
CA ILE A 224 8.35 16.98 15.28
C ILE A 224 7.66 16.92 13.92
N MET A 225 6.35 16.64 13.90
CA MET A 225 5.60 16.49 12.65
C MET A 225 5.58 17.76 11.80
N SER A 226 5.64 18.94 12.42
CA SER A 226 5.69 20.24 11.76
C SER A 226 7.11 20.74 11.46
N SER A 227 8.13 20.08 12.01
CA SER A 227 9.52 20.53 11.98
C SER A 227 10.14 20.47 10.57
N ASP A 228 10.94 21.49 10.26
CA ASP A 228 11.84 21.48 9.09
C ASP A 228 12.86 20.34 9.13
N LYS A 229 13.13 19.75 10.29
CA LYS A 229 14.06 18.63 10.46
C LYS A 229 13.58 17.34 9.80
N ILE A 230 12.27 17.13 9.66
CA ILE A 230 11.71 16.02 8.90
C ILE A 230 11.11 16.43 7.55
N ARG A 231 10.83 17.76 7.37
CA ARG A 231 10.14 18.23 6.16
C ARG A 231 11.08 18.83 5.10
N LYS A 232 12.20 19.43 5.52
CA LYS A 232 13.15 20.11 4.60
C LYS A 232 14.57 19.58 4.71
N ASN A 233 14.96 19.13 5.89
CA ASN A 233 16.32 18.68 6.19
C ASN A 233 16.34 17.34 6.92
N PRO A 234 15.62 16.30 6.43
CA PRO A 234 15.67 14.99 7.06
C PRO A 234 17.06 14.39 6.89
N ILE A 235 17.46 13.59 7.89
CA ILE A 235 18.66 12.75 7.81
C ILE A 235 18.28 11.28 7.91
N GLY A 236 19.09 10.43 7.29
CA GLY A 236 19.00 8.98 7.34
C GLY A 236 20.39 8.37 7.33
N PHE A 237 20.50 7.07 7.34
CA PHE A 237 21.78 6.35 7.25
C PHE A 237 21.91 5.53 5.96
N GLY A 238 21.06 5.83 4.98
CA GLY A 238 21.05 5.23 3.65
C GLY A 238 22.20 5.70 2.74
N PRO A 239 22.23 5.22 1.48
CA PRO A 239 23.33 5.44 0.54
C PRO A 239 23.46 6.89 0.05
N TYR A 240 22.42 7.68 0.12
CA TYR A 240 22.43 9.07 -0.29
C TYR A 240 21.90 9.96 0.83
N LYS A 241 22.22 11.25 0.79
CA LYS A 241 21.72 12.28 1.71
C LYS A 241 20.99 13.36 0.91
N ILE A 242 19.91 13.87 1.46
CA ILE A 242 19.17 15.00 0.87
C ILE A 242 19.98 16.29 1.04
N THR A 243 20.14 17.02 -0.06
CA THR A 243 20.80 18.34 -0.08
C THR A 243 19.84 19.47 -0.43
N LYS A 244 18.75 19.15 -1.14
CA LYS A 244 17.73 20.13 -1.48
C LYS A 244 16.37 19.47 -1.66
N ILE A 245 15.33 20.08 -1.11
CA ILE A 245 13.93 19.74 -1.39
C ILE A 245 13.25 20.97 -2.00
N VAL A 246 12.57 20.77 -3.14
CA VAL A 246 11.55 21.69 -3.64
C VAL A 246 10.21 21.01 -3.33
N PRO A 247 9.43 21.54 -2.37
CA PRO A 247 8.24 20.87 -1.86
C PRO A 247 7.28 20.44 -2.98
N GLY A 248 6.91 19.16 -2.98
CA GLY A 248 5.99 18.58 -3.96
C GLY A 248 6.51 18.47 -5.41
N GLU A 249 7.75 18.90 -5.71
CA GLU A 249 8.29 18.98 -7.07
C GLU A 249 9.52 18.10 -7.26
N SER A 250 10.55 18.27 -6.40
CA SER A 250 11.81 17.56 -6.60
C SER A 250 12.63 17.44 -5.32
N VAL A 251 13.51 16.44 -5.31
CA VAL A 251 14.50 16.22 -4.25
C VAL A 251 15.85 15.92 -4.89
N LEU A 252 16.89 16.63 -4.45
CA LEU A 252 18.28 16.36 -4.82
C LEU A 252 18.96 15.59 -3.72
N TYR A 253 19.55 14.47 -4.09
CA TYR A 253 20.37 13.64 -3.21
C TYR A 253 21.81 13.65 -3.69
N GLU A 254 22.74 13.69 -2.75
CA GLU A 254 24.16 13.48 -2.97
C GLU A 254 24.60 12.19 -2.26
N ARG A 255 25.62 11.57 -2.79
CA ARG A 255 26.25 10.38 -2.22
C ARG A 255 26.60 10.57 -0.75
N ASN A 256 26.26 9.57 0.06
CA ASN A 256 26.73 9.47 1.44
C ASN A 256 28.10 8.77 1.43
N GLU A 257 29.17 9.53 1.50
CA GLU A 257 30.55 9.00 1.46
C GLU A 257 30.87 8.11 2.68
N SER A 258 30.04 8.18 3.74
CA SER A 258 30.18 7.38 4.96
C SER A 258 29.23 6.20 5.00
N TYR A 259 28.63 5.83 3.87
CA TYR A 259 27.68 4.73 3.83
C TYR A 259 28.32 3.41 4.21
N TRP A 260 27.71 2.67 5.10
CA TRP A 260 28.28 1.49 5.75
C TRP A 260 28.57 0.31 4.81
N ARG A 261 27.87 0.17 3.68
CA ARG A 261 28.16 -0.85 2.64
C ARG A 261 29.31 -0.47 1.71
N GLY A 262 29.83 0.73 1.81
CA GLY A 262 30.85 1.28 0.93
C GLY A 262 30.35 2.47 0.12
N ARG A 263 31.18 2.98 -0.76
CA ARG A 263 30.90 4.16 -1.56
C ARG A 263 29.81 3.86 -2.61
N PRO A 264 28.64 4.53 -2.60
CA PRO A 264 27.64 4.37 -3.65
C PRO A 264 28.17 4.77 -5.03
N ALA A 265 27.71 4.11 -6.09
CA ALA A 265 28.27 4.29 -7.43
C ALA A 265 27.96 5.67 -8.04
N LEU A 266 26.72 6.16 -7.87
CA LEU A 266 26.32 7.47 -8.38
C LEU A 266 26.81 8.61 -7.47
N GLN A 267 27.16 9.77 -8.05
CA GLN A 267 27.44 10.98 -7.31
C GLN A 267 26.16 11.62 -6.77
N SER A 268 25.12 11.65 -7.61
CA SER A 268 23.85 12.27 -7.25
C SER A 268 22.66 11.56 -7.86
N ILE A 269 21.51 11.71 -7.20
CA ILE A 269 20.20 11.34 -7.73
C ILE A 269 19.30 12.57 -7.66
N VAL A 270 18.60 12.85 -8.76
CA VAL A 270 17.53 13.85 -8.81
C VAL A 270 16.21 13.11 -8.88
N LEU A 271 15.40 13.18 -7.82
CA LEU A 271 14.02 12.75 -7.89
C LEU A 271 13.15 13.92 -8.38
N LYS A 272 12.34 13.69 -9.42
CA LYS A 272 11.40 14.68 -9.95
C LYS A 272 9.98 14.10 -9.90
N VAL A 273 9.01 14.89 -9.46
CA VAL A 273 7.60 14.53 -9.59
C VAL A 273 7.17 14.75 -11.03
N VAL A 274 6.61 13.73 -11.65
CA VAL A 274 6.13 13.76 -13.04
C VAL A 274 4.73 13.19 -13.08
N SER A 275 3.81 13.87 -13.77
CA SER A 275 2.45 13.37 -13.92
C SER A 275 2.40 12.07 -14.74
N SER A 276 1.42 11.23 -14.46
CA SER A 276 1.16 10.01 -15.20
C SER A 276 0.97 10.25 -16.72
N ALA A 277 0.35 11.37 -17.09
CA ALA A 277 0.14 11.75 -18.49
C ALA A 277 1.42 12.13 -19.23
N SER A 278 2.47 12.59 -18.53
CA SER A 278 3.70 13.14 -19.13
C SER A 278 4.86 12.14 -19.16
N ILE A 279 4.78 11.05 -18.41
CA ILE A 279 5.97 10.22 -18.14
C ILE A 279 6.58 9.59 -19.39
N LEU A 280 5.77 9.14 -20.35
CA LEU A 280 6.33 8.53 -21.56
C LEU A 280 7.14 9.51 -22.40
N GLU A 281 6.70 10.77 -22.47
CA GLU A 281 7.46 11.82 -23.19
C GLU A 281 8.76 12.16 -22.45
N VAL A 282 8.74 12.19 -21.10
CA VAL A 282 9.92 12.39 -20.26
C VAL A 282 10.94 11.27 -20.45
N LEU A 283 10.49 10.00 -20.44
CA LEU A 283 11.35 8.83 -20.70
C LEU A 283 11.92 8.86 -22.14
N LYS A 284 11.09 9.14 -23.13
CA LYS A 284 11.50 9.22 -24.54
C LYS A 284 12.57 10.27 -24.79
N LYS A 285 12.51 11.42 -24.10
CA LYS A 285 13.53 12.47 -24.18
C LYS A 285 14.79 12.17 -23.36
N GLY A 286 14.78 11.13 -22.53
CA GLY A 286 15.87 10.84 -21.61
C GLY A 286 15.96 11.83 -20.45
N GLU A 287 14.88 12.53 -20.11
CA GLU A 287 14.81 13.47 -19.00
C GLU A 287 14.63 12.76 -17.64
N ALA A 288 14.29 11.47 -17.66
CA ALA A 288 14.34 10.55 -16.54
C ALA A 288 14.99 9.23 -16.96
N ASP A 289 15.73 8.63 -16.04
CA ASP A 289 16.43 7.36 -16.24
C ASP A 289 15.61 6.18 -15.74
N ILE A 290 14.89 6.35 -14.64
CA ILE A 290 14.05 5.32 -14.04
C ILE A 290 12.70 5.95 -13.71
N ALA A 291 11.62 5.26 -14.09
CA ALA A 291 10.27 5.67 -13.78
C ALA A 291 9.31 4.49 -13.76
N SER A 292 8.29 4.53 -12.91
CA SER A 292 7.14 3.64 -13.08
C SER A 292 6.39 4.01 -14.37
N ILE A 293 5.86 3.00 -15.06
CA ILE A 293 5.03 3.18 -16.24
C ILE A 293 3.59 2.80 -15.87
N PRO A 294 2.60 3.69 -16.04
CA PRO A 294 1.20 3.31 -15.91
C PRO A 294 0.84 2.15 -16.85
N ALA A 295 0.20 1.11 -16.33
CA ALA A 295 -0.04 -0.12 -17.07
C ALA A 295 -0.92 0.08 -18.33
N ASP A 296 -1.81 1.06 -18.32
CA ASP A 296 -2.62 1.49 -19.46
C ASP A 296 -1.79 2.10 -20.61
N GLN A 297 -0.59 2.60 -20.29
CA GLN A 297 0.33 3.19 -21.27
C GLN A 297 1.37 2.20 -21.83
N TYR A 298 1.30 0.93 -21.42
CA TYR A 298 2.30 -0.09 -21.77
C TYR A 298 2.54 -0.21 -23.28
N GLU A 299 1.48 -0.24 -24.11
CA GLU A 299 1.62 -0.37 -25.56
C GLU A 299 2.41 0.80 -26.19
N ASN A 300 2.21 2.01 -25.67
CA ASN A 300 2.96 3.19 -26.09
C ASN A 300 4.40 3.16 -25.57
N ALA A 301 4.61 2.65 -24.34
CA ALA A 301 5.93 2.55 -23.74
C ALA A 301 6.85 1.59 -24.50
N LYS A 302 6.33 0.49 -25.07
CA LYS A 302 7.09 -0.46 -25.90
C LYS A 302 7.70 0.18 -27.14
N ALA A 303 7.15 1.29 -27.61
CA ALA A 303 7.67 2.02 -28.78
C ALA A 303 8.80 3.00 -28.44
N ILE A 304 9.25 3.07 -27.18
CA ILE A 304 10.34 3.95 -26.75
C ILE A 304 11.66 3.20 -26.85
N ASP A 305 12.50 3.58 -27.81
CA ASP A 305 13.73 2.84 -28.15
C ASP A 305 14.84 2.93 -27.07
N ASN A 306 14.87 3.98 -26.26
CA ASN A 306 15.94 4.24 -25.29
C ASN A 306 15.70 3.69 -23.90
N ILE A 307 14.60 2.94 -23.68
CA ILE A 307 14.33 2.29 -22.40
C ILE A 307 14.24 0.76 -22.54
N GLU A 308 14.40 0.09 -21.41
CA GLU A 308 13.94 -1.29 -21.16
C GLU A 308 12.75 -1.23 -20.20
N ILE A 309 11.81 -2.17 -20.36
CA ILE A 309 10.68 -2.31 -19.44
C ILE A 309 10.91 -3.54 -18.58
N LEU A 310 11.07 -3.33 -17.29
CA LEU A 310 11.10 -4.39 -16.28
C LEU A 310 9.71 -4.48 -15.64
N ALA A 311 9.28 -5.66 -15.24
CA ALA A 311 8.05 -5.79 -14.48
C ALA A 311 8.00 -7.06 -13.64
N ASP A 312 7.31 -6.98 -12.52
CA ASP A 312 6.93 -8.11 -11.67
C ASP A 312 5.55 -7.88 -11.07
N VAL A 313 4.95 -8.93 -10.52
CA VAL A 313 3.69 -8.80 -9.79
C VAL A 313 3.96 -8.00 -8.51
N ASP A 314 3.26 -6.89 -8.39
CA ASP A 314 3.37 -5.97 -7.25
C ASP A 314 2.88 -6.64 -5.94
N THR A 315 3.41 -6.20 -4.81
CA THR A 315 2.93 -6.56 -3.47
C THR A 315 1.71 -5.72 -3.06
N SER A 316 0.86 -5.41 -4.04
CA SER A 316 -0.33 -4.59 -3.85
C SER A 316 -1.55 -5.22 -4.55
N TYR A 317 -2.72 -4.90 -4.04
CA TYR A 317 -3.99 -5.19 -4.71
C TYR A 317 -4.90 -3.97 -4.67
N THR A 318 -5.77 -3.85 -5.67
CA THR A 318 -6.86 -2.88 -5.65
C THR A 318 -8.13 -3.53 -5.14
N TYR A 319 -9.04 -2.73 -4.59
CA TYR A 319 -10.27 -3.23 -4.00
C TYR A 319 -11.38 -2.18 -3.96
N ILE A 320 -12.61 -2.66 -3.86
CA ILE A 320 -13.77 -1.88 -3.42
C ILE A 320 -13.99 -2.14 -1.94
N GLY A 321 -13.88 -1.11 -1.11
CA GLY A 321 -14.17 -1.17 0.32
C GLY A 321 -15.60 -0.73 0.61
N PHE A 322 -16.27 -1.42 1.55
CA PHE A 322 -17.62 -1.11 1.99
C PHE A 322 -17.57 -0.47 3.37
N LYS A 323 -18.17 0.70 3.56
CA LYS A 323 -18.24 1.37 4.87
C LYS A 323 -19.26 0.68 5.75
N LEU A 324 -18.77 -0.10 6.71
CA LEU A 324 -19.60 -0.95 7.58
C LEU A 324 -19.65 -0.44 9.03
N GLY A 325 -19.02 0.68 9.32
CA GLY A 325 -18.96 1.18 10.70
C GLY A 325 -18.11 2.44 10.84
N LYS A 326 -17.58 2.66 12.04
CA LYS A 326 -16.77 3.84 12.39
C LYS A 326 -15.59 3.48 13.29
N TRP A 327 -14.58 4.32 13.26
CA TRP A 327 -13.50 4.30 14.23
C TRP A 327 -13.93 4.96 15.55
N ASP A 328 -13.79 4.24 16.66
CA ASP A 328 -13.99 4.80 18.00
C ASP A 328 -12.63 5.23 18.57
N ALA A 329 -12.29 6.51 18.45
CA ALA A 329 -11.01 7.06 18.93
C ALA A 329 -10.84 6.93 20.46
N ARG A 330 -11.94 6.80 21.21
CA ARG A 330 -11.88 6.65 22.67
C ARG A 330 -11.39 5.27 23.09
N THR A 331 -11.68 4.24 22.30
CA THR A 331 -11.28 2.84 22.58
C THR A 331 -10.15 2.37 21.67
N GLY A 332 -9.81 3.12 20.61
CA GLY A 332 -8.85 2.68 19.59
C GLY A 332 -9.34 1.47 18.79
N GLU A 333 -10.65 1.37 18.53
CA GLU A 333 -11.26 0.22 17.88
C GLU A 333 -12.21 0.58 16.74
N ASN A 334 -12.26 -0.30 15.75
CA ASN A 334 -13.28 -0.28 14.74
C ASN A 334 -14.61 -0.80 15.32
N ARG A 335 -15.71 -0.10 15.06
CA ARG A 335 -17.06 -0.43 15.50
C ARG A 335 -17.98 -0.64 14.32
N LEU A 336 -18.48 -1.88 14.18
CA LEU A 336 -19.45 -2.23 13.15
C LEU A 336 -20.78 -1.51 13.42
N ASP A 337 -21.42 -0.99 12.35
CA ASP A 337 -22.76 -0.43 12.37
C ASP A 337 -23.73 -1.42 11.69
N PRO A 338 -24.61 -2.08 12.44
CA PRO A 338 -25.58 -3.03 11.86
C PRO A 338 -26.62 -2.35 10.94
N ASN A 339 -26.73 -1.02 11.00
CA ASN A 339 -27.65 -0.23 10.16
C ASN A 339 -26.93 0.41 8.95
N ALA A 340 -25.66 0.09 8.70
CA ALA A 340 -24.99 0.56 7.48
C ALA A 340 -25.75 0.06 6.25
N LYS A 341 -25.89 0.91 5.21
CA LYS A 341 -26.60 0.55 3.97
C LYS A 341 -26.13 -0.75 3.32
N LEU A 342 -24.87 -1.09 3.53
CA LEU A 342 -24.22 -2.30 3.01
C LEU A 342 -23.95 -3.35 4.10
N ALA A 343 -24.72 -3.35 5.21
CA ALA A 343 -24.54 -4.29 6.31
C ALA A 343 -24.82 -5.76 5.89
N ASP A 344 -25.79 -5.99 4.99
CA ASP A 344 -26.07 -7.32 4.47
C ASP A 344 -24.96 -7.79 3.53
N LYS A 345 -24.28 -8.88 3.90
CA LYS A 345 -23.19 -9.44 3.10
C LYS A 345 -23.61 -9.90 1.70
N ARG A 346 -24.87 -10.30 1.51
CA ARG A 346 -25.39 -10.74 0.20
C ARG A 346 -25.37 -9.58 -0.80
N VAL A 347 -25.64 -8.35 -0.35
CA VAL A 347 -25.52 -7.15 -1.19
C VAL A 347 -24.07 -6.92 -1.59
N ARG A 348 -23.12 -7.05 -0.67
CA ARG A 348 -21.69 -6.90 -0.98
C ARG A 348 -21.17 -8.00 -1.92
N GLN A 349 -21.62 -9.24 -1.70
CA GLN A 349 -21.35 -10.37 -2.60
C GLN A 349 -21.92 -10.13 -4.00
N ALA A 350 -23.16 -9.60 -4.09
CA ALA A 350 -23.78 -9.22 -5.35
C ALA A 350 -22.99 -8.12 -6.07
N MET A 351 -22.58 -7.09 -5.33
CA MET A 351 -21.77 -6.00 -5.89
C MET A 351 -20.44 -6.52 -6.45
N TRP A 352 -19.78 -7.48 -5.79
CA TRP A 352 -18.56 -8.09 -6.30
C TRP A 352 -18.82 -8.92 -7.55
N HIS A 353 -19.88 -9.76 -7.58
CA HIS A 353 -20.27 -10.51 -8.78
C HIS A 353 -20.69 -9.61 -9.95
N ALA A 354 -21.14 -8.40 -9.68
CA ALA A 354 -21.54 -7.46 -10.73
C ALA A 354 -20.33 -6.79 -11.42
N MET A 355 -19.14 -6.76 -10.81
CA MET A 355 -17.96 -6.09 -11.37
C MET A 355 -17.23 -6.96 -12.40
N ASP A 356 -17.06 -6.45 -13.62
CA ASP A 356 -16.29 -7.10 -14.69
C ASP A 356 -14.82 -6.66 -14.66
N THR A 357 -14.09 -7.09 -13.62
CA THR A 357 -12.67 -6.77 -13.42
C THR A 357 -11.78 -7.39 -14.49
N LYS A 358 -12.18 -8.55 -15.05
CA LYS A 358 -11.43 -9.20 -16.11
C LYS A 358 -11.35 -8.33 -17.37
N THR A 359 -12.48 -7.81 -17.83
CA THR A 359 -12.52 -6.90 -19.01
C THR A 359 -11.67 -5.64 -18.76
N ILE A 360 -11.72 -5.05 -17.56
CA ILE A 360 -10.87 -3.91 -17.21
C ILE A 360 -9.38 -4.29 -17.35
N GLY A 361 -8.96 -5.41 -16.77
CA GLY A 361 -7.58 -5.87 -16.81
C GLY A 361 -7.07 -6.14 -18.24
N GLU A 362 -7.86 -6.83 -19.03
CA GLU A 362 -7.48 -7.22 -20.40
C GLU A 362 -7.53 -6.04 -21.39
N VAL A 363 -8.55 -5.21 -21.32
CA VAL A 363 -8.78 -4.16 -22.32
C VAL A 363 -8.08 -2.85 -21.97
N LEU A 364 -8.20 -2.39 -20.73
CA LEU A 364 -7.63 -1.12 -20.32
C LEU A 364 -6.17 -1.24 -19.87
N TYR A 365 -5.78 -2.42 -19.38
CA TYR A 365 -4.44 -2.66 -18.83
C TYR A 365 -3.65 -3.75 -19.57
N HIS A 366 -4.08 -4.14 -20.76
CA HIS A 366 -3.32 -5.06 -21.63
C HIS A 366 -2.97 -6.40 -21.00
N GLY A 367 -3.78 -6.89 -20.05
CA GLY A 367 -3.52 -8.08 -19.25
C GLY A 367 -2.53 -7.87 -18.09
N LEU A 368 -2.06 -6.63 -17.85
CA LEU A 368 -1.15 -6.29 -16.74
C LEU A 368 -1.86 -6.09 -15.42
N ARG A 369 -3.18 -6.14 -15.42
CA ARG A 369 -4.02 -6.35 -14.25
C ARG A 369 -4.86 -7.59 -14.45
N PHE A 370 -5.04 -8.39 -13.41
CA PHE A 370 -5.80 -9.61 -13.47
C PHE A 370 -6.65 -9.78 -12.21
N PRO A 371 -7.83 -10.42 -12.30
CA PRO A 371 -8.78 -10.50 -11.21
C PRO A 371 -8.16 -11.01 -9.93
N ALA A 372 -8.27 -10.26 -8.85
CA ALA A 372 -7.85 -10.68 -7.53
C ALA A 372 -8.85 -11.66 -6.93
N THR A 373 -8.35 -12.67 -6.25
CA THR A 373 -9.15 -13.73 -5.66
C THR A 373 -9.22 -13.66 -4.15
N SER A 374 -8.17 -13.09 -3.52
CA SER A 374 -7.99 -13.06 -2.07
C SER A 374 -7.23 -11.82 -1.63
N LEU A 375 -7.15 -11.58 -0.33
CA LEU A 375 -6.47 -10.45 0.30
C LEU A 375 -5.04 -10.78 0.74
N ILE A 376 -4.62 -12.04 0.66
CA ILE A 376 -3.22 -12.45 0.73
C ILE A 376 -2.74 -12.68 -0.70
N LEU A 377 -1.71 -11.93 -1.10
CA LEU A 377 -1.25 -11.92 -2.49
C LEU A 377 -0.59 -13.23 -2.92
N PRO A 378 -0.61 -13.56 -4.22
CA PRO A 378 0.09 -14.71 -4.78
C PRO A 378 1.61 -14.71 -4.55
N THR A 379 2.21 -13.54 -4.32
CA THR A 379 3.63 -13.38 -3.97
C THR A 379 3.98 -14.07 -2.64
N PHE A 380 3.05 -14.14 -1.70
CA PHE A 380 3.17 -14.93 -0.47
C PHE A 380 2.83 -16.40 -0.71
N LYS A 381 3.65 -17.10 -1.48
CA LYS A 381 3.40 -18.46 -2.01
C LYS A 381 2.96 -19.48 -0.97
N ASN A 382 3.47 -19.36 0.27
CA ASN A 382 3.17 -20.27 1.36
C ASN A 382 1.80 -20.00 2.02
N PHE A 383 1.21 -18.83 1.80
CA PHE A 383 0.03 -18.35 2.53
C PHE A 383 -1.15 -17.97 1.64
N HIS A 384 -0.92 -17.76 0.34
CA HIS A 384 -2.01 -17.51 -0.61
C HIS A 384 -2.84 -18.78 -0.84
N ASP A 385 -4.15 -18.71 -0.55
CA ASP A 385 -5.08 -19.81 -0.80
C ASP A 385 -5.57 -19.81 -2.26
N ALA A 386 -4.91 -20.57 -3.11
CA ALA A 386 -5.31 -20.73 -4.51
C ALA A 386 -6.68 -21.43 -4.69
N SER A 387 -7.30 -21.98 -3.64
CA SER A 387 -8.66 -22.55 -3.69
C SER A 387 -9.73 -21.46 -3.68
N VAL A 388 -9.43 -20.27 -3.13
CA VAL A 388 -10.31 -19.10 -3.19
C VAL A 388 -10.28 -18.52 -4.60
N LYS A 389 -11.38 -18.70 -5.34
CA LYS A 389 -11.45 -18.28 -6.76
C LYS A 389 -11.95 -16.85 -6.98
N GLY A 390 -12.09 -16.07 -5.90
CA GLY A 390 -12.75 -14.76 -5.96
C GLY A 390 -14.24 -14.90 -6.31
N ARG A 391 -14.80 -13.84 -6.88
CA ARG A 391 -16.18 -13.86 -7.41
C ARG A 391 -16.14 -13.38 -8.87
N PRO A 392 -16.24 -14.30 -9.82
CA PRO A 392 -16.22 -13.95 -11.25
C PRO A 392 -17.45 -13.10 -11.59
N TYR A 393 -17.31 -12.25 -12.61
CA TYR A 393 -18.39 -11.46 -13.15
C TYR A 393 -19.58 -12.36 -13.52
N ASN A 394 -20.69 -12.14 -12.85
CA ASN A 394 -21.94 -12.88 -13.03
C ASN A 394 -23.14 -12.02 -12.60
N PRO A 395 -23.67 -11.15 -13.49
CA PRO A 395 -24.78 -10.28 -13.14
C PRO A 395 -26.07 -11.03 -12.76
N GLU A 396 -26.32 -12.22 -13.31
CA GLU A 396 -27.48 -13.00 -12.94
C GLU A 396 -27.36 -13.54 -11.49
N LYS A 397 -26.18 -13.97 -11.08
CA LYS A 397 -25.91 -14.35 -9.68
C LYS A 397 -26.03 -13.13 -8.75
N ALA A 398 -25.56 -11.95 -9.20
CA ALA A 398 -25.69 -10.71 -8.44
C ALA A 398 -27.18 -10.37 -8.20
N LYS A 399 -28.00 -10.40 -9.27
CA LYS A 399 -29.45 -10.15 -9.15
C LYS A 399 -30.12 -11.14 -8.20
N ALA A 400 -29.79 -12.44 -8.29
CA ALA A 400 -30.36 -13.46 -7.41
C ALA A 400 -30.00 -13.20 -5.92
N LEU A 401 -28.78 -12.78 -5.62
CA LEU A 401 -28.36 -12.43 -4.26
C LEU A 401 -29.09 -11.19 -3.73
N LEU A 402 -29.34 -10.19 -4.58
CA LEU A 402 -30.12 -8.99 -4.22
C LEU A 402 -31.57 -9.36 -3.96
N ASP A 403 -32.20 -10.22 -4.80
CA ASP A 403 -33.54 -10.73 -4.60
C ASP A 403 -33.66 -11.51 -3.27
N GLU A 404 -32.69 -12.38 -2.99
CA GLU A 404 -32.62 -13.15 -1.73
C GLU A 404 -32.44 -12.25 -0.51
N ALA A 405 -31.74 -11.12 -0.66
CA ALA A 405 -31.58 -10.11 0.39
C ALA A 405 -32.81 -9.22 0.57
N GLY A 406 -33.81 -9.30 -0.32
CA GLY A 406 -35.01 -8.50 -0.30
C GLY A 406 -34.89 -7.11 -0.96
N PHE A 407 -33.80 -6.89 -1.72
CA PHE A 407 -33.59 -5.66 -2.47
C PHE A 407 -34.25 -5.83 -3.85
N VAL A 408 -35.42 -5.22 -4.04
CA VAL A 408 -36.23 -5.37 -5.24
C VAL A 408 -36.70 -3.99 -5.76
N ASP A 409 -36.86 -3.86 -7.07
CA ASP A 409 -37.42 -2.68 -7.71
C ASP A 409 -38.95 -2.71 -7.51
N VAL A 410 -39.49 -1.96 -6.54
CA VAL A 410 -40.92 -1.96 -6.19
C VAL A 410 -41.70 -0.87 -6.90
N ASP A 411 -41.07 0.20 -7.36
CA ASP A 411 -41.74 1.32 -8.04
C ASP A 411 -41.59 1.32 -9.56
N GLY A 412 -40.71 0.43 -10.07
CA GLY A 412 -40.50 0.20 -11.52
C GLY A 412 -39.63 1.25 -12.18
N ASP A 413 -38.76 1.96 -11.42
CA ASP A 413 -37.86 2.98 -11.95
C ASP A 413 -36.55 2.37 -12.51
N GLY A 414 -36.33 1.07 -12.30
CA GLY A 414 -35.16 0.31 -12.73
C GLY A 414 -34.07 0.19 -11.66
N TYR A 415 -34.27 0.78 -10.49
CA TYR A 415 -33.39 0.64 -9.33
C TYR A 415 -34.09 -0.10 -8.20
N ARG A 416 -33.32 -0.79 -7.40
CA ARG A 416 -33.81 -1.58 -6.28
C ARG A 416 -33.88 -0.73 -5.02
N GLU A 417 -34.96 -0.85 -4.28
CA GLU A 417 -35.08 -0.37 -2.93
C GLU A 417 -34.33 -1.28 -1.94
N ASP A 418 -34.12 -0.78 -0.71
CA ASP A 418 -33.62 -1.60 0.39
C ASP A 418 -34.66 -2.65 0.83
N SER A 419 -34.29 -3.54 1.76
CA SER A 419 -35.16 -4.59 2.24
C SER A 419 -36.43 -4.10 2.97
N GLU A 420 -36.51 -2.81 3.29
CA GLU A 420 -37.67 -2.15 3.90
C GLU A 420 -38.52 -1.40 2.86
N GLY A 421 -38.09 -1.38 1.60
CA GLY A 421 -38.76 -0.68 0.48
C GLY A 421 -38.44 0.80 0.40
N ASN A 422 -37.33 1.28 1.00
CA ASN A 422 -36.91 2.66 0.89
C ASN A 422 -35.95 2.83 -0.30
N PRO A 423 -35.97 3.99 -0.99
CA PRO A 423 -35.01 4.28 -2.07
C PRO A 423 -33.56 4.11 -1.61
N LEU A 424 -32.79 3.27 -2.29
CA LEU A 424 -31.37 3.03 -2.00
C LEU A 424 -30.49 3.79 -2.98
N VAL A 425 -29.78 4.80 -2.48
CA VAL A 425 -28.69 5.45 -3.22
C VAL A 425 -27.39 5.23 -2.49
N LEU A 426 -26.41 4.63 -3.20
CA LEU A 426 -25.07 4.37 -2.71
C LEU A 426 -24.09 5.40 -3.26
N HIS A 427 -23.22 5.94 -2.39
CA HIS A 427 -22.25 6.95 -2.76
C HIS A 427 -20.85 6.34 -2.81
N PHE A 428 -20.26 6.36 -3.99
CA PHE A 428 -18.97 5.77 -4.33
C PHE A 428 -17.89 6.84 -4.37
N ALA A 429 -16.87 6.69 -3.51
CA ALA A 429 -15.67 7.50 -3.55
C ALA A 429 -14.58 6.80 -4.36
N SER A 430 -14.00 7.51 -5.33
CA SER A 430 -12.84 7.02 -6.10
C SER A 430 -11.84 8.16 -6.30
N MET A 431 -10.56 7.79 -6.49
CA MET A 431 -9.47 8.74 -6.66
C MET A 431 -9.36 9.20 -8.10
N SER A 432 -9.03 10.48 -8.28
CA SER A 432 -8.47 10.99 -9.54
C SER A 432 -7.00 10.60 -9.65
N GLY A 433 -6.50 10.53 -10.87
CA GLY A 433 -5.12 10.18 -11.17
C GLY A 433 -5.05 9.14 -12.27
N GLY A 434 -4.34 9.47 -13.35
CA GLY A 434 -4.31 8.66 -14.56
C GLY A 434 -5.57 8.76 -15.42
N GLU A 435 -5.42 8.49 -16.70
CA GLU A 435 -6.49 8.62 -17.69
C GLU A 435 -7.62 7.60 -17.50
N MET A 436 -7.31 6.45 -16.89
CA MET A 436 -8.28 5.35 -16.70
C MET A 436 -9.12 5.47 -15.41
N ALA A 437 -8.81 6.40 -14.51
CA ALA A 437 -9.48 6.50 -13.21
C ALA A 437 -11.00 6.75 -13.36
N GLU A 438 -11.40 7.76 -14.15
CA GLU A 438 -12.81 8.06 -14.37
C GLU A 438 -13.52 6.99 -15.23
N PRO A 439 -12.98 6.53 -16.37
CA PRO A 439 -13.55 5.41 -17.12
C PRO A 439 -13.85 4.18 -16.28
N ILE A 440 -12.93 3.76 -15.39
CA ILE A 440 -13.11 2.60 -14.51
C ILE A 440 -14.21 2.85 -13.48
N ALA A 441 -14.24 4.03 -12.84
CA ALA A 441 -15.27 4.37 -11.89
C ALA A 441 -16.65 4.36 -12.53
N GLN A 442 -16.80 4.91 -13.74
CA GLN A 442 -18.05 4.90 -14.50
C GLN A 442 -18.42 3.48 -14.95
N TYR A 443 -17.45 2.65 -15.33
CA TYR A 443 -17.70 1.26 -15.70
C TYR A 443 -18.25 0.43 -14.54
N TYR A 444 -17.68 0.58 -13.34
CA TYR A 444 -18.24 -0.07 -12.14
C TYR A 444 -19.64 0.45 -11.80
N ILE A 445 -19.89 1.76 -11.89
CA ILE A 445 -21.22 2.33 -11.67
C ILE A 445 -22.23 1.72 -12.66
N GLN A 446 -21.85 1.57 -13.94
CA GLN A 446 -22.70 0.93 -14.93
C GLN A 446 -22.94 -0.55 -14.62
N ASN A 447 -21.88 -1.30 -14.23
CA ASN A 447 -22.02 -2.71 -13.86
C ASN A 447 -23.00 -2.90 -12.68
N TRP A 448 -22.97 -2.00 -11.70
CA TRP A 448 -23.93 -2.03 -10.58
C TRP A 448 -25.35 -1.59 -11.01
N ALA A 449 -25.47 -0.64 -11.92
CA ALA A 449 -26.76 -0.25 -12.47
C ALA A 449 -27.41 -1.39 -13.30
N ASP A 450 -26.63 -2.20 -14.02
CA ASP A 450 -27.10 -3.36 -14.78
C ASP A 450 -27.76 -4.45 -13.90
N VAL A 451 -27.49 -4.42 -12.60
CA VAL A 451 -28.12 -5.30 -11.59
C VAL A 451 -29.14 -4.56 -10.72
N GLY A 452 -29.44 -3.30 -11.04
CA GLY A 452 -30.46 -2.49 -10.38
C GLY A 452 -29.98 -1.72 -9.16
N LEU A 453 -28.67 -1.51 -8.96
CA LEU A 453 -28.15 -0.71 -7.86
C LEU A 453 -27.88 0.74 -8.30
N ASN A 454 -28.44 1.72 -7.58
CA ASN A 454 -28.25 3.15 -7.85
C ASN A 454 -26.99 3.65 -7.16
N VAL A 455 -25.85 3.63 -7.87
CA VAL A 455 -24.55 4.07 -7.36
C VAL A 455 -24.17 5.39 -8.00
N LYS A 456 -23.69 6.35 -7.21
CA LYS A 456 -23.27 7.70 -7.67
C LYS A 456 -21.92 8.06 -7.08
N LEU A 457 -21.11 8.81 -7.83
CA LEU A 457 -19.90 9.39 -7.28
C LEU A 457 -20.21 10.36 -6.14
N VAL A 458 -19.41 10.26 -5.08
CA VAL A 458 -19.43 11.25 -3.99
C VAL A 458 -19.12 12.63 -4.56
N ASP A 459 -19.98 13.61 -4.23
CA ASP A 459 -19.91 14.99 -4.75
C ASP A 459 -19.87 15.08 -6.29
N GLY A 460 -20.26 14.01 -7.00
CA GLY A 460 -20.33 13.93 -8.47
C GLY A 460 -18.98 13.92 -9.19
N ARG A 461 -17.88 13.63 -8.50
CA ARG A 461 -16.52 13.66 -9.04
C ARG A 461 -15.57 12.67 -8.36
N LEU A 462 -14.42 12.47 -8.98
CA LEU A 462 -13.28 11.83 -8.34
C LEU A 462 -12.56 12.79 -7.38
N HIS A 463 -11.87 12.25 -6.40
CA HIS A 463 -11.16 13.01 -5.38
C HIS A 463 -9.64 12.86 -5.54
N GLU A 464 -8.92 13.93 -5.25
CA GLU A 464 -7.46 13.92 -5.14
C GLU A 464 -7.03 12.96 -4.02
N PHE A 465 -5.86 12.33 -4.18
CA PHE A 465 -5.35 11.22 -3.36
C PHE A 465 -5.42 11.51 -1.84
N ASN A 466 -4.83 12.62 -1.40
CA ASN A 466 -4.78 12.94 0.04
C ASN A 466 -6.18 13.24 0.59
N SER A 467 -6.94 14.07 -0.12
CA SER A 467 -8.33 14.39 0.23
C SER A 467 -9.23 13.14 0.26
N PHE A 468 -8.98 12.17 -0.62
CA PHE A 468 -9.71 10.91 -0.62
C PHE A 468 -9.45 10.12 0.66
N TYR A 469 -8.16 9.88 1.00
CA TYR A 469 -7.82 9.10 2.19
C TYR A 469 -8.19 9.79 3.48
N ASP A 470 -8.04 11.12 3.59
CA ASP A 470 -8.51 11.92 4.74
C ASP A 470 -10.00 11.69 5.00
N ARG A 471 -10.82 11.72 3.95
CA ARG A 471 -12.26 11.50 4.06
C ARG A 471 -12.62 10.05 4.44
N VAL A 472 -11.96 9.07 3.80
CA VAL A 472 -12.18 7.65 4.09
C VAL A 472 -11.78 7.32 5.53
N GLN A 473 -10.64 7.83 5.98
CA GLN A 473 -10.13 7.64 7.33
C GLN A 473 -10.99 8.33 8.39
N ALA A 474 -11.49 9.51 8.10
CA ALA A 474 -12.37 10.26 8.99
C ALA A 474 -13.82 9.73 9.03
N ASP A 475 -14.11 8.61 8.35
CA ASP A 475 -15.44 8.02 8.24
C ASP A 475 -16.51 9.02 7.75
N ASP A 476 -16.17 9.77 6.65
CA ASP A 476 -17.09 10.72 6.05
C ASP A 476 -18.46 10.07 5.76
N PRO A 477 -19.56 10.55 6.36
CA PRO A 477 -20.88 9.94 6.22
C PRO A 477 -21.46 9.97 4.81
N LYS A 478 -20.82 10.69 3.89
CA LYS A 478 -21.19 10.70 2.47
C LYS A 478 -20.60 9.52 1.69
N ILE A 479 -19.75 8.69 2.30
CA ILE A 479 -19.11 7.56 1.63
C ILE A 479 -19.77 6.27 2.09
N ASP A 480 -20.42 5.54 1.18
CA ASP A 480 -20.97 4.21 1.43
C ASP A 480 -19.99 3.11 0.97
N LEU A 481 -19.27 3.36 -0.12
CA LEU A 481 -18.22 2.48 -0.65
C LEU A 481 -17.11 3.30 -1.30
N PHE A 482 -15.94 2.69 -1.45
CA PHE A 482 -14.77 3.40 -1.99
C PHE A 482 -13.83 2.45 -2.74
N GLN A 483 -13.12 2.97 -3.75
CA GLN A 483 -12.08 2.24 -4.46
C GLN A 483 -10.71 2.67 -3.96
N ALA A 484 -9.92 1.71 -3.51
CA ALA A 484 -8.59 1.97 -2.99
C ALA A 484 -7.61 0.84 -3.34
N ALA A 485 -6.35 0.97 -2.91
CA ALA A 485 -5.33 -0.05 -3.03
C ALA A 485 -4.57 -0.19 -1.70
N TRP A 486 -4.09 -1.40 -1.42
CA TRP A 486 -3.16 -1.66 -0.34
C TRP A 486 -1.85 -2.24 -0.86
N GLY A 487 -0.73 -1.64 -0.42
CA GLY A 487 0.54 -2.33 -0.39
C GLY A 487 0.63 -3.12 0.92
N THR A 488 0.89 -4.41 0.84
CA THR A 488 0.84 -5.32 2.00
C THR A 488 2.16 -5.38 2.79
N GLY A 489 3.22 -4.74 2.26
CA GLY A 489 4.54 -4.85 2.87
C GLY A 489 5.13 -6.25 2.73
N THR A 490 5.95 -6.64 3.70
CA THR A 490 6.73 -7.88 3.70
C THR A 490 6.13 -8.98 4.60
N ASP A 491 5.23 -8.65 5.51
CA ASP A 491 4.54 -9.62 6.37
C ASP A 491 3.20 -10.03 5.74
N PRO A 492 2.92 -11.34 5.56
CA PRO A 492 1.62 -11.82 5.12
C PRO A 492 0.50 -11.61 6.16
N ASP A 493 0.83 -11.20 7.40
CA ASP A 493 -0.15 -10.96 8.46
C ASP A 493 -1.14 -9.84 8.10
N PRO A 494 -2.44 -10.15 7.98
CA PRO A 494 -3.43 -9.15 7.61
C PRO A 494 -3.94 -8.32 8.79
N ALA A 495 -3.48 -8.56 10.02
CA ALA A 495 -4.00 -7.90 11.23
C ALA A 495 -3.86 -6.38 11.20
N GLY A 496 -2.78 -5.84 10.61
CA GLY A 496 -2.55 -4.41 10.47
C GLY A 496 -3.56 -3.69 9.56
N LEU A 497 -4.22 -4.43 8.66
CA LEU A 497 -5.20 -3.89 7.71
C LEU A 497 -6.65 -4.25 8.07
N TYR A 498 -6.88 -5.37 8.78
CA TYR A 498 -8.23 -5.91 9.00
C TYR A 498 -8.54 -6.22 10.45
N GLY A 499 -7.60 -5.97 11.36
CA GLY A 499 -7.81 -6.16 12.80
C GLY A 499 -8.82 -5.16 13.38
N ARG A 500 -9.41 -5.53 14.53
CA ARG A 500 -10.33 -4.66 15.28
C ARG A 500 -9.69 -3.33 15.67
N GLN A 501 -8.41 -3.35 16.03
CA GLN A 501 -7.64 -2.17 16.44
C GLN A 501 -6.80 -1.56 15.29
N ALA A 502 -6.94 -2.08 14.07
CA ALA A 502 -6.22 -1.55 12.93
C ALA A 502 -6.84 -0.25 12.42
N ALA A 503 -6.11 0.86 12.52
CA ALA A 503 -6.54 2.16 12.00
C ALA A 503 -6.76 2.15 10.48
N PHE A 504 -6.01 1.30 9.76
CA PHE A 504 -6.14 1.07 8.31
C PHE A 504 -7.33 0.20 7.90
N ASN A 505 -8.08 -0.36 8.84
CA ASN A 505 -9.31 -1.09 8.54
C ASN A 505 -10.42 -0.11 8.12
N TYR A 506 -10.28 0.48 6.95
CA TYR A 506 -11.18 1.53 6.47
C TYR A 506 -12.62 1.06 6.19
N SER A 507 -12.84 -0.24 6.02
CA SER A 507 -14.19 -0.81 5.99
C SER A 507 -14.85 -0.83 7.36
N ARG A 508 -14.08 -0.71 8.44
CA ARG A 508 -14.52 -0.81 9.83
C ARG A 508 -15.17 -2.15 10.18
N TYR A 509 -14.88 -3.18 9.39
CA TYR A 509 -15.36 -4.53 9.62
C TYR A 509 -14.74 -5.12 10.88
N THR A 510 -15.57 -5.77 11.70
CA THR A 510 -15.13 -6.54 12.87
C THR A 510 -16.02 -7.76 13.04
N SER A 511 -15.43 -8.89 13.39
CA SER A 511 -16.16 -10.07 13.83
C SER A 511 -15.32 -10.87 14.83
N ALA A 512 -15.96 -11.64 15.71
CA ALA A 512 -15.25 -12.49 16.67
C ALA A 512 -14.39 -13.54 15.96
N LYS A 513 -14.85 -14.09 14.82
CA LYS A 513 -14.08 -15.06 14.04
C LYS A 513 -12.88 -14.45 13.36
N ASN A 514 -12.98 -13.21 12.86
CA ASN A 514 -11.85 -12.46 12.34
C ASN A 514 -10.78 -12.24 13.42
N ASP A 515 -11.20 -11.77 14.60
CA ASP A 515 -10.29 -11.54 15.73
C ASP A 515 -9.57 -12.84 16.16
N GLU A 516 -10.31 -13.97 16.22
CA GLU A 516 -9.76 -15.30 16.54
C GLU A 516 -8.70 -15.73 15.52
N LEU A 517 -8.99 -15.62 14.22
CA LEU A 517 -8.08 -16.08 13.17
C LEU A 517 -6.82 -15.20 13.07
N LEU A 518 -6.96 -13.88 13.21
CA LEU A 518 -5.82 -12.96 13.24
C LEU A 518 -4.91 -13.26 14.43
N ALA A 519 -5.48 -13.45 15.63
CA ALA A 519 -4.71 -13.83 16.81
C ALA A 519 -4.05 -15.21 16.65
N ALA A 520 -4.73 -16.19 16.04
CA ALA A 520 -4.16 -17.51 15.80
C ALA A 520 -2.99 -17.46 14.80
N GLY A 521 -3.10 -16.64 13.73
CA GLY A 521 -2.07 -16.48 12.69
C GLY A 521 -0.79 -15.79 13.16
N THR A 522 -0.83 -15.12 14.32
CA THR A 522 0.31 -14.46 14.96
C THR A 522 0.75 -15.13 16.26
N SER A 523 0.09 -16.21 16.67
CA SER A 523 0.41 -16.94 17.90
C SER A 523 1.72 -17.73 17.82
N GLU A 524 2.23 -18.22 18.96
CA GLU A 524 3.40 -19.11 19.03
C GLU A 524 3.27 -20.34 18.13
N LYS A 525 2.07 -20.94 18.02
CA LYS A 525 1.83 -22.07 17.12
C LYS A 525 2.07 -21.74 15.63
N ALA A 526 1.95 -20.48 15.27
CA ALA A 526 2.12 -20.02 13.90
C ALA A 526 3.58 -19.96 13.41
N PHE A 527 4.55 -20.30 14.28
CA PHE A 527 5.92 -20.66 13.84
C PHE A 527 5.93 -21.97 13.05
N ASP A 528 4.95 -22.88 13.25
CA ASP A 528 4.67 -23.94 12.30
C ASP A 528 4.01 -23.35 11.05
N ILE A 529 4.76 -23.31 9.95
CA ILE A 529 4.30 -22.74 8.67
C ILE A 529 3.02 -23.39 8.14
N ASN A 530 2.83 -24.70 8.41
CA ASN A 530 1.60 -25.40 7.98
C ASN A 530 0.41 -24.93 8.80
N TYR A 531 0.57 -24.82 10.13
CA TYR A 531 -0.48 -24.28 11.01
C TYR A 531 -0.83 -22.82 10.58
N ARG A 532 0.17 -21.95 10.40
CA ARG A 532 -0.04 -20.55 9.99
C ARG A 532 -0.76 -20.46 8.64
N ARG A 533 -0.36 -21.29 7.68
CA ARG A 533 -1.02 -21.38 6.37
C ARG A 533 -2.48 -21.79 6.50
N ASP A 534 -2.79 -22.82 7.29
CA ASP A 534 -4.16 -23.32 7.46
C ASP A 534 -5.05 -22.24 8.10
N ILE A 535 -4.54 -21.51 9.10
CA ILE A 535 -5.25 -20.36 9.71
C ILE A 535 -5.49 -19.24 8.67
N TYR A 536 -4.48 -18.89 7.86
CA TYR A 536 -4.65 -17.85 6.85
C TYR A 536 -5.55 -18.30 5.67
N ASN A 537 -5.59 -19.58 5.35
CA ASN A 537 -6.56 -20.11 4.41
C ASN A 537 -7.99 -19.94 4.96
N GLU A 538 -8.22 -20.30 6.24
CA GLU A 538 -9.53 -20.10 6.89
C GLU A 538 -9.92 -18.61 6.95
N TRP A 539 -8.95 -17.72 7.21
CA TRP A 539 -9.16 -16.27 7.17
C TRP A 539 -9.54 -15.77 5.78
N GLN A 540 -8.87 -16.22 4.73
CA GLN A 540 -9.19 -15.86 3.35
C GLN A 540 -10.61 -16.33 2.96
N GLN A 541 -11.02 -17.52 3.40
CA GLN A 541 -12.39 -18.00 3.22
C GLN A 541 -13.41 -17.12 3.96
N LEU A 542 -13.12 -16.69 5.20
CA LEU A 542 -13.97 -15.76 5.94
C LEU A 542 -14.13 -14.44 5.20
N MET A 543 -13.03 -13.86 4.71
CA MET A 543 -13.06 -12.60 3.94
C MET A 543 -13.82 -12.75 2.62
N TRP A 544 -13.68 -13.90 1.95
CA TRP A 544 -14.44 -14.22 0.75
C TRP A 544 -15.94 -14.35 1.02
N GLU A 545 -16.32 -14.89 2.18
CA GLU A 545 -17.73 -15.07 2.58
C GLU A 545 -18.36 -13.74 3.04
N ASP A 546 -17.69 -13.00 3.92
CA ASP A 546 -18.25 -11.79 4.53
C ASP A 546 -18.08 -10.52 3.68
N VAL A 547 -17.12 -10.52 2.75
CA VAL A 547 -16.85 -9.45 1.79
C VAL A 547 -16.83 -8.05 2.44
N PRO A 548 -16.01 -7.81 3.48
CA PRO A 548 -15.85 -6.44 3.99
C PRO A 548 -15.22 -5.51 2.96
N ILE A 549 -14.40 -6.09 2.10
CA ILE A 549 -13.89 -5.50 0.86
C ILE A 549 -13.95 -6.54 -0.26
N ALA A 550 -14.12 -6.09 -1.49
CA ALA A 550 -14.04 -6.91 -2.69
C ALA A 550 -12.72 -6.62 -3.41
N PRO A 551 -11.72 -7.51 -3.36
CA PRO A 551 -10.50 -7.32 -4.13
C PRO A 551 -10.85 -7.33 -5.63
N THR A 552 -10.32 -6.37 -6.37
CA THR A 552 -10.63 -6.22 -7.79
C THR A 552 -9.53 -6.80 -8.66
N ASP A 553 -8.30 -6.38 -8.45
CA ASP A 553 -7.20 -6.86 -9.26
C ASP A 553 -5.86 -6.91 -8.52
N TYR A 554 -5.05 -7.91 -8.86
CA TYR A 554 -3.60 -7.90 -8.74
C TYR A 554 -3.01 -7.24 -9.97
N ARG A 555 -1.79 -6.70 -9.88
CA ARG A 555 -1.20 -5.94 -10.95
C ARG A 555 0.28 -6.21 -11.12
N TYR A 556 0.77 -6.05 -12.35
CA TYR A 556 2.18 -5.88 -12.60
C TYR A 556 2.59 -4.43 -12.32
N SER A 557 3.70 -4.26 -11.64
CA SER A 557 4.41 -2.98 -11.56
C SER A 557 5.41 -2.92 -12.71
N LEU A 558 5.29 -1.91 -13.56
CA LEU A 558 6.18 -1.72 -14.70
C LEU A 558 7.14 -0.58 -14.40
N ILE A 559 8.41 -0.82 -14.66
CA ILE A 559 9.47 0.17 -14.53
C ILE A 559 10.14 0.37 -15.88
N GLY A 560 10.10 1.59 -16.41
CA GLY A 560 10.88 2.02 -17.56
C GLY A 560 12.27 2.44 -17.10
N VAL A 561 13.29 1.82 -17.65
CA VAL A 561 14.69 2.07 -17.30
C VAL A 561 15.46 2.48 -18.54
N ASN A 562 16.09 3.63 -18.53
CA ASN A 562 16.94 4.10 -19.63
C ASN A 562 18.10 3.12 -19.85
N LYS A 563 18.38 2.79 -21.10
CA LYS A 563 19.42 1.81 -21.48
C LYS A 563 20.84 2.19 -21.04
N ARG A 564 21.07 3.43 -20.59
CA ARG A 564 22.34 3.83 -19.98
C ARG A 564 22.49 3.38 -18.52
N VAL A 565 21.38 2.98 -17.86
CA VAL A 565 21.41 2.51 -16.46
C VAL A 565 22.05 1.12 -16.41
N VAL A 566 22.90 0.91 -15.42
CA VAL A 566 23.57 -0.35 -15.12
C VAL A 566 23.33 -0.73 -13.66
N ASN A 567 23.48 -2.01 -13.33
CA ASN A 567 23.33 -2.50 -11.96
C ASN A 567 21.97 -2.14 -11.33
N PHE A 568 20.91 -2.27 -12.11
CA PHE A 568 19.55 -2.06 -11.65
C PHE A 568 18.73 -3.36 -11.78
N SER A 569 18.01 -3.71 -10.72
CA SER A 569 17.12 -4.85 -10.69
C SER A 569 15.89 -4.54 -9.84
N ILE A 570 14.75 -5.12 -10.19
CA ILE A 570 13.53 -5.13 -9.37
C ILE A 570 13.35 -6.46 -8.62
N ASP A 571 14.28 -7.41 -8.79
CA ASP A 571 14.32 -8.66 -8.02
C ASP A 571 14.81 -8.38 -6.60
N PRO A 572 13.97 -8.59 -5.56
CA PRO A 572 14.37 -8.32 -4.16
C PRO A 572 15.60 -9.13 -3.70
N ALA A 573 15.85 -10.29 -4.32
CA ALA A 573 17.01 -11.13 -4.00
C ALA A 573 18.33 -10.61 -4.61
N SER A 574 18.27 -9.56 -5.44
CA SER A 574 19.44 -9.01 -6.11
C SER A 574 20.04 -7.84 -5.31
N ASP A 575 21.37 -7.81 -5.14
CA ASP A 575 22.06 -6.62 -4.60
C ASP A 575 21.79 -5.36 -5.43
N TYR A 576 21.46 -5.52 -6.71
CA TYR A 576 21.13 -4.43 -7.62
C TYR A 576 19.70 -3.89 -7.43
N SER A 577 18.91 -4.44 -6.52
CA SER A 577 17.63 -3.85 -6.10
C SER A 577 17.82 -2.62 -5.19
N LEU A 578 19.01 -2.47 -4.61
CA LEU A 578 19.32 -1.40 -3.66
C LEU A 578 19.99 -0.20 -4.36
N PRO A 579 19.56 1.04 -4.07
CA PRO A 579 20.04 2.25 -4.76
C PRO A 579 21.56 2.47 -4.69
N TRP A 580 22.26 1.94 -3.68
CA TRP A 580 23.69 2.09 -3.54
C TRP A 580 24.50 1.47 -4.69
N ALA A 581 23.96 0.42 -5.32
CA ALA A 581 24.61 -0.30 -6.39
C ALA A 581 24.34 0.29 -7.78
N TRP A 582 23.28 1.12 -7.91
CA TRP A 582 22.85 1.64 -9.20
C TRP A 582 23.90 2.54 -9.83
N GLY A 583 24.05 2.46 -11.14
CA GLY A 583 25.00 3.26 -11.90
C GLY A 583 24.45 3.64 -13.27
N VAL A 584 25.21 4.47 -13.97
CA VAL A 584 24.97 4.81 -15.38
C VAL A 584 26.24 4.58 -16.17
N ALA A 585 26.13 4.11 -17.41
CA ALA A 585 27.21 4.03 -18.37
C ALA A 585 27.28 5.29 -19.24
N GLU A 586 28.40 5.46 -20.00
CA GLU A 586 28.56 6.55 -20.97
C GLU A 586 27.55 6.45 -22.13
#